data_fa95955350e8d875a4fd0cc24a0e48a8
#
_entry.id   fa95955350e8d875a4fd0cc24a0e48a8
#
_cell.length_a   1.000
_cell.length_b   1.000
_cell.length_c   1.000
_cell.angle_alpha   90.00
_cell.angle_beta   90.00
_cell.angle_gamma   90.00
#
_symmetry.space_group_name_H-M   'P 1'
#
loop_
_entity.id
_entity.type
_entity.pdbx_description
1 polymer ?
#
loop_
_entity_poly.entity_id
_entity_poly.type
_entity_poly.pdbx_seq_one_letter_code
_entity_poly.pdbx_strand_id
1 'polypeptide(L)' 'MALGTDTTGSVRLPSCWCGIVGLKPTFGLVPFTGVMATDGCLDHVGPMATTVHDCALLLEVVSFHLIKC' A
#
# COMPACT_ATOMS: atom_id res chain seq x y z
N MET A 1 12.36 -0.97 -1.89
CA MET A 1 10.95 -0.73 -1.56
C MET A 1 10.10 -0.69 -2.81
N ALA A 2 8.82 -0.97 -2.68
CA ALA A 2 7.91 -1.06 -3.81
C ALA A 2 6.50 -0.69 -3.38
N LEU A 3 5.63 -0.43 -4.36
CA LEU A 3 4.20 -0.27 -4.14
C LEU A 3 3.48 -1.47 -4.75
N GLY A 4 2.42 -1.90 -4.09
CA GLY A 4 1.56 -2.96 -4.59
C GLY A 4 0.11 -2.62 -4.36
N THR A 5 -0.78 -3.49 -4.82
CA THR A 5 -2.21 -3.34 -4.61
C THR A 5 -2.74 -4.48 -3.75
N ASP A 6 -3.80 -4.22 -3.01
CA ASP A 6 -4.35 -5.18 -2.05
C ASP A 6 -5.87 -5.08 -2.05
N THR A 7 -6.54 -6.12 -2.53
CA THR A 7 -7.99 -6.24 -2.46
C THR A 7 -8.37 -7.17 -1.31
N THR A 8 -7.73 -8.35 -1.27
CA THR A 8 -8.00 -9.37 -0.26
C THR A 8 -6.70 -9.94 0.32
N GLY A 9 -5.62 -9.18 0.26
CA GLY A 9 -4.33 -9.59 0.78
C GLY A 9 -3.19 -9.55 -0.21
N SER A 10 -3.33 -8.91 -1.36
CA SER A 10 -2.33 -8.97 -2.44
C SER A 10 -1.04 -8.20 -2.17
N VAL A 11 -1.01 -7.34 -1.16
CA VAL A 11 0.23 -6.76 -0.64
C VAL A 11 0.77 -7.62 0.51
N ARG A 12 -0.12 -8.01 1.40
CA ARG A 12 0.25 -8.71 2.63
C ARG A 12 0.71 -10.14 2.39
N LEU A 13 0.01 -10.90 1.55
CA LEU A 13 0.31 -12.30 1.30
C LEU A 13 1.67 -12.49 0.61
N PRO A 14 1.94 -11.85 -0.53
CA PRO A 14 3.25 -12.03 -1.18
C PRO A 14 4.40 -11.48 -0.33
N SER A 15 4.16 -10.43 0.46
CA SER A 15 5.19 -9.92 1.37
C SER A 15 5.56 -10.95 2.42
N CYS A 16 4.57 -11.64 2.98
CA CYS A 16 4.79 -12.72 3.94
C CYS A 16 5.62 -13.84 3.31
N TRP A 17 5.29 -14.25 2.11
CA TRP A 17 5.99 -15.35 1.44
C TRP A 17 7.41 -14.98 1.03
N CYS A 18 7.65 -13.72 0.70
CA CYS A 18 8.98 -13.25 0.29
C CYS A 18 9.85 -12.81 1.46
N GLY A 19 9.33 -12.80 2.68
CA GLY A 19 10.08 -12.38 3.86
C GLY A 19 10.31 -10.89 3.95
N ILE A 20 9.41 -10.10 3.39
CA ILE A 20 9.46 -8.63 3.46
C ILE A 20 8.25 -8.10 4.21
N VAL A 21 8.25 -6.80 4.48
CA VAL A 21 7.14 -6.13 5.17
C VAL A 21 6.19 -5.53 4.14
N GLY A 22 4.92 -5.85 4.27
CA GLY A 22 3.86 -5.28 3.44
C GLY A 22 2.76 -4.70 4.32
N LEU A 23 2.32 -3.49 4.01
CA LEU A 23 1.31 -2.79 4.78
C LEU A 23 0.09 -2.49 3.92
N LYS A 24 -1.09 -2.84 4.45
CA LYS A 24 -2.36 -2.40 3.88
C LYS A 24 -2.84 -1.19 4.69
N PRO A 25 -2.83 0.02 4.12
CA PRO A 25 -3.22 1.21 4.84
C PRO A 25 -4.72 1.24 5.15
N THR A 26 -5.11 2.19 5.98
CA THR A 26 -6.51 2.52 6.21
C THR A 26 -7.18 2.90 4.88
N PHE A 27 -8.41 2.46 4.68
CA PHE A 27 -9.17 2.77 3.47
C PHE A 27 -9.20 4.28 3.23
N GLY A 28 -8.88 4.67 2.01
CA GLY A 28 -8.88 6.08 1.59
C GLY A 28 -7.64 6.88 1.98
N LEU A 29 -6.70 6.29 2.73
CA LEU A 29 -5.50 7.02 3.13
C LEU A 29 -4.54 7.24 1.97
N VAL A 30 -4.37 6.26 1.11
CA VAL A 30 -3.51 6.35 -0.07
C VAL A 30 -4.39 6.55 -1.29
N PRO A 31 -4.14 7.60 -2.12
CA PRO A 31 -4.96 7.85 -3.30
C PRO A 31 -4.86 6.71 -4.31
N PHE A 32 -5.97 6.46 -4.99
CA PHE A 32 -6.11 5.37 -5.93
C PHE A 32 -6.15 5.83 -7.39
N THR A 33 -6.08 7.13 -7.62
CA THR A 33 -6.15 7.72 -8.96
C THR A 33 -5.04 7.18 -9.85
N GLY A 34 -5.39 6.70 -11.04
CA GLY A 34 -4.42 6.16 -11.97
C GLY A 34 -4.14 4.67 -11.78
N VAL A 35 -4.76 4.03 -10.82
CA VAL A 35 -4.62 2.60 -10.57
C VAL A 35 -5.84 1.88 -11.12
N MET A 36 -5.61 0.77 -11.83
CA MET A 36 -6.71 -0.06 -12.35
C MET A 36 -7.41 -0.76 -11.19
N ALA A 37 -8.68 -0.46 -11.01
CA ALA A 37 -9.46 -1.02 -9.91
C ALA A 37 -9.97 -2.42 -10.23
N THR A 38 -9.88 -3.33 -9.26
CA THR A 38 -10.53 -4.63 -9.30
C THR A 38 -11.86 -4.56 -8.55
N ASP A 39 -11.86 -3.93 -7.39
CA ASP A 39 -13.05 -3.71 -6.57
C ASP A 39 -12.88 -2.37 -5.85
N GLY A 40 -13.68 -1.38 -6.23
CA GLY A 40 -13.55 -0.02 -5.73
C GLY A 40 -13.75 0.12 -4.22
N CYS A 41 -14.38 -0.85 -3.56
CA CYS A 41 -14.60 -0.80 -2.12
C CYS A 41 -13.48 -1.48 -1.32
N LEU A 42 -12.73 -2.39 -1.96
CA LEU A 42 -11.72 -3.20 -1.27
C LEU A 42 -10.29 -2.88 -1.70
N ASP A 43 -10.12 -2.32 -2.88
CA ASP A 43 -8.78 -2.10 -3.43
C ASP A 43 -8.02 -1.04 -2.62
N HIS A 44 -6.75 -1.37 -2.34
CA HIS A 44 -5.83 -0.49 -1.65
C HIS A 44 -4.49 -0.51 -2.39
N VAL A 45 -3.76 0.60 -2.29
CA VAL A 45 -2.34 0.67 -2.67
C VAL A 45 -1.54 0.68 -1.38
N GLY A 46 -0.54 -0.16 -1.28
CA GLY A 46 0.24 -0.26 -0.06
C GLY A 46 1.74 -0.39 -0.33
N PRO A 47 2.56 0.07 0.63
CA PRO A 47 4.01 -0.03 0.51
C PRO A 47 4.52 -1.41 0.90
N MET A 48 5.63 -1.80 0.27
CA MET A 48 6.37 -3.00 0.60
C MET A 48 7.84 -2.64 0.74
N ALA A 49 8.49 -3.12 1.78
CA ALA A 49 9.90 -2.84 2.03
C ALA A 49 10.52 -3.93 2.89
N THR A 50 11.83 -3.87 3.07
CA THR A 50 12.54 -4.87 3.87
C THR A 50 12.42 -4.62 5.37
N THR A 51 12.05 -3.40 5.79
CA THR A 51 11.87 -3.06 7.20
C THR A 51 10.56 -2.31 7.42
N VAL A 52 10.07 -2.36 8.66
CA VAL A 52 8.85 -1.60 9.05
C VAL A 52 9.10 -0.10 8.91
N HIS A 53 10.29 0.36 9.27
CA HIS A 53 10.66 1.76 9.16
C HIS A 53 10.56 2.27 7.71
N ASP A 54 11.08 1.50 6.78
CA ASP A 54 11.02 1.86 5.35
C ASP A 54 9.58 1.86 4.82
N CYS A 55 8.76 0.92 5.27
CA CYS A 55 7.33 0.92 4.94
C CYS A 55 6.65 2.18 5.46
N ALA A 56 6.97 2.61 6.67
CA ALA A 56 6.40 3.81 7.26
C ALA A 56 6.80 5.06 6.47
N LEU A 57 8.07 5.15 6.06
CA LEU A 57 8.55 6.26 5.25
C LEU A 57 7.84 6.32 3.89
N LEU A 58 7.71 5.19 3.23
CA LEU A 58 7.03 5.13 1.93
C LEU A 58 5.55 5.47 2.08
N LEU A 59 4.89 4.97 3.13
CA LEU A 59 3.50 5.30 3.40
C LEU A 59 3.33 6.81 3.60
N GLU A 60 4.22 7.44 4.34
CA GLU A 60 4.19 8.89 4.57
C GLU A 60 4.25 9.65 3.25
N VAL A 61 5.13 9.25 2.35
CA VAL A 61 5.29 9.91 1.05
C VAL A 61 4.02 9.78 0.20
N VAL A 62 3.45 8.57 0.11
CA VAL A 62 2.30 8.35 -0.78
C VAL A 62 0.99 8.88 -0.18
N SER A 63 0.86 8.89 1.14
CA SER A 63 -0.34 9.42 1.80
C SER A 63 -0.30 10.93 1.94
N PHE A 64 0.87 11.52 2.03
CA PHE A 64 1.05 12.97 2.11
C PHE A 64 0.40 13.69 0.94
N HIS A 65 0.47 13.08 -0.23
CA HIS A 65 -0.14 13.64 -1.43
C HIS A 65 -1.67 13.74 -1.30
N LEU A 66 -2.30 12.76 -0.66
CA LEU A 66 -3.73 12.79 -0.39
C LEU A 66 -4.11 13.93 0.53
N ILE A 67 -3.31 14.17 1.56
CA ILE A 67 -3.56 15.24 2.52
C ILE A 67 -3.45 16.62 1.86
N LYS A 68 -2.55 16.75 0.91
CA LYS A 68 -2.35 17.99 0.17
C LYS A 68 -3.48 18.32 -0.78
N CYS A 69 -4.15 17.31 -1.26
CA CYS A 69 -5.28 17.49 -2.16
C CYS A 69 -6.56 17.76 -1.38
#